data_8f80112870857099c0d1d01ded597c0f
#
_entry.id   8f80112870857099c0d1d01ded597c0f
#
_cell.length_a   1.000
_cell.length_b   1.000
_cell.length_c   1.000
_cell.angle_alpha   90.00
_cell.angle_beta   90.00
_cell.angle_gamma   90.00
#
_symmetry.space_group_name_H-M   'P 1'
#
loop_
_entity.id
_entity.type
_entity.pdbx_description
1 polymer ?
#
loop_
_entity_poly.entity_id
_entity_poly.type
_entity_poly.pdbx_seq_one_letter_code
_entity_poly.pdbx_strand_id
1 'polypeptide(L)'
;SCGLGDVYKRQMCHDYAKEIGLDAQFLIEPKAKEPTMFQYDFDAATAINFLRTYDLMDVFKLNLEGNHANLAGHTYQHEIRTAREAGVLGSLDANQGDKLIGWDMDEFPTDLYETSTVMWEVLAEGQIGPHGGLNFDAKPRRTSFTAEDLFRSHIAGMDSFAAGLLVAAKMHEDKVIENLQAERYSSFDSGIGATVENGTASLASLEEYALDIPQAKLIEATKSDHLESVKATINNYMIDALAEA
;
A
#
# COMPACT_ATOMS: atom_id res chain seq x y z
N SER A 1 18.50 -7.13 -22.07
CA SER A 1 18.73 -8.58 -22.06
C SER A 1 18.66 -9.23 -20.67
N CYS A 2 18.68 -8.45 -19.59
CA CYS A 2 18.52 -9.01 -18.23
C CYS A 2 17.11 -9.53 -17.95
N GLY A 3 16.07 -8.94 -18.54
CA GLY A 3 14.69 -9.33 -18.32
C GLY A 3 14.33 -10.76 -18.77
N LEU A 4 14.85 -11.20 -19.90
CA LEU A 4 14.54 -12.55 -20.40
C LEU A 4 15.08 -13.68 -19.51
N GLY A 5 16.28 -13.53 -18.95
CA GLY A 5 16.86 -14.53 -18.04
C GLY A 5 16.06 -14.69 -16.75
N ASP A 6 15.54 -13.61 -16.19
CA ASP A 6 14.72 -13.65 -14.99
C ASP A 6 13.30 -14.21 -15.27
N VAL A 7 12.72 -13.88 -16.41
CA VAL A 7 11.44 -14.47 -16.86
C VAL A 7 11.55 -15.97 -16.95
N TYR A 8 12.56 -16.49 -17.66
CA TYR A 8 12.75 -17.94 -17.82
C TYR A 8 12.96 -18.65 -16.48
N LYS A 9 13.76 -18.09 -15.58
CA LYS A 9 13.97 -18.68 -14.25
C LYS A 9 12.68 -18.75 -13.45
N ARG A 10 11.90 -17.67 -13.42
CA ARG A 10 10.62 -17.60 -12.70
C ARG A 10 9.60 -18.56 -13.29
N GLN A 11 9.49 -18.62 -14.62
CA GLN A 11 8.63 -19.58 -15.32
C GLN A 11 9.03 -21.02 -15.01
N MET A 12 10.33 -21.34 -15.07
CA MET A 12 10.84 -22.68 -14.75
C MET A 12 10.54 -23.08 -13.29
N CYS A 13 10.68 -22.17 -12.34
CA CYS A 13 10.33 -22.44 -10.94
C CYS A 13 8.84 -22.77 -10.78
N HIS A 14 7.97 -22.01 -11.44
CA HIS A 14 6.54 -22.25 -11.43
C HIS A 14 6.16 -23.58 -12.08
N ASP A 15 6.69 -23.87 -13.27
CA ASP A 15 6.41 -25.10 -13.99
C ASP A 15 6.89 -26.33 -13.21
N TYR A 16 8.07 -26.23 -12.59
CA TYR A 16 8.60 -27.30 -11.74
C TYR A 16 7.77 -27.48 -10.47
N ALA A 17 7.34 -26.42 -9.83
CA ALA A 17 6.45 -26.50 -8.67
C ALA A 17 5.15 -27.25 -9.00
N LYS A 18 4.55 -26.97 -10.18
CA LYS A 18 3.38 -27.70 -10.68
C LYS A 18 3.68 -29.17 -10.92
N GLU A 19 4.83 -29.47 -11.54
CA GLU A 19 5.26 -30.85 -11.83
C GLU A 19 5.36 -31.71 -10.55
N ILE A 20 5.93 -31.14 -9.48
CA ILE A 20 6.09 -31.86 -8.20
C ILE A 20 4.88 -31.73 -7.28
N GLY A 21 3.81 -31.04 -7.68
CA GLY A 21 2.62 -30.84 -6.87
C GLY A 21 2.82 -29.91 -5.65
N LEU A 22 3.77 -28.98 -5.73
CA LEU A 22 4.02 -28.01 -4.65
C LEU A 22 2.91 -26.97 -4.63
N ASP A 23 2.16 -26.92 -3.54
CA ASP A 23 1.17 -25.88 -3.25
C ASP A 23 1.86 -24.71 -2.53
N ALA A 24 2.35 -23.75 -3.32
CA ALA A 24 3.04 -22.57 -2.80
C ALA A 24 2.76 -21.34 -3.66
N GLN A 25 2.64 -20.19 -3.04
CA GLN A 25 2.57 -18.90 -3.72
C GLN A 25 3.98 -18.35 -3.90
N PHE A 26 4.35 -18.08 -5.14
CA PHE A 26 5.59 -17.36 -5.43
C PHE A 26 5.41 -15.87 -5.20
N LEU A 27 6.38 -15.27 -4.51
CA LEU A 27 6.38 -13.85 -4.19
C LEU A 27 7.57 -13.15 -4.85
N ILE A 28 7.35 -11.91 -5.27
CA ILE A 28 8.39 -10.95 -5.61
C ILE A 28 8.40 -9.90 -4.52
N GLU A 29 9.59 -9.59 -4.03
CA GLU A 29 9.80 -8.55 -3.04
C GLU A 29 10.55 -7.38 -3.68
N PRO A 30 9.83 -6.29 -3.98
CA PRO A 30 10.44 -5.10 -4.56
C PRO A 30 11.41 -4.41 -3.60
N LYS A 31 12.54 -3.95 -4.13
CA LYS A 31 13.55 -3.19 -3.39
C LYS A 31 14.23 -2.17 -4.29
N ALA A 32 14.18 -0.89 -3.92
CA ALA A 32 14.64 0.20 -4.77
C ALA A 32 16.17 0.26 -4.93
N LYS A 33 16.90 -0.09 -3.90
CA LYS A 33 18.37 -0.05 -3.85
C LYS A 33 18.88 -1.07 -2.83
N GLU A 34 20.18 -1.31 -2.88
CA GLU A 34 20.89 -2.36 -2.16
C GLU A 34 20.64 -3.76 -2.72
N PRO A 35 21.73 -4.49 -3.07
CA PRO A 35 23.15 -4.08 -2.91
C PRO A 35 23.64 -3.11 -4.00
N THR A 36 22.80 -2.72 -4.96
CA THR A 36 23.12 -1.73 -5.98
C THR A 36 22.29 -0.47 -5.80
N MET A 37 22.69 0.64 -6.45
CA MET A 37 21.96 1.92 -6.39
C MET A 37 20.58 1.83 -7.04
N PHE A 38 20.43 0.97 -8.06
CA PHE A 38 19.21 0.80 -8.83
C PHE A 38 18.93 -0.69 -8.97
N GLN A 39 17.79 -1.11 -8.46
CA GLN A 39 17.27 -2.46 -8.62
C GLN A 39 16.23 -2.51 -9.74
N TYR A 40 16.10 -3.65 -10.42
CA TYR A 40 15.13 -3.82 -11.50
C TYR A 40 13.68 -3.83 -10.99
N ASP A 41 13.47 -4.40 -9.80
CA ASP A 41 12.22 -4.49 -9.07
C ASP A 41 12.11 -3.35 -8.05
N PHE A 42 12.22 -2.12 -8.52
CA PHE A 42 12.37 -0.91 -7.74
C PHE A 42 11.26 -0.68 -6.70
N ASP A 43 10.00 -0.91 -7.11
CA ASP A 43 8.79 -0.72 -6.33
C ASP A 43 7.66 -1.64 -6.81
N ALA A 44 6.52 -1.60 -6.15
CA ALA A 44 5.36 -2.39 -6.52
C ALA A 44 4.91 -2.13 -7.97
N ALA A 45 4.87 -0.86 -8.40
CA ALA A 45 4.44 -0.50 -9.75
C ALA A 45 5.37 -1.07 -10.82
N THR A 46 6.68 -1.03 -10.59
CA THR A 46 7.69 -1.60 -11.49
C THR A 46 7.58 -3.12 -11.56
N ALA A 47 7.41 -3.80 -10.42
CA ALA A 47 7.20 -5.24 -10.37
C ALA A 47 5.90 -5.65 -11.08
N ILE A 48 4.80 -4.92 -10.90
CA ILE A 48 3.53 -5.15 -11.59
C ILE A 48 3.69 -4.98 -13.11
N ASN A 49 4.41 -3.93 -13.54
CA ASN A 49 4.69 -3.74 -14.97
C ASN A 49 5.47 -4.91 -15.57
N PHE A 50 6.46 -5.43 -14.83
CA PHE A 50 7.17 -6.65 -15.24
C PHE A 50 6.21 -7.84 -15.33
N LEU A 51 5.39 -8.10 -14.33
CA LEU A 51 4.43 -9.22 -14.33
C LEU A 51 3.45 -9.12 -15.51
N ARG A 52 2.92 -7.93 -15.80
CA ARG A 52 2.03 -7.69 -16.95
C ARG A 52 2.72 -7.92 -18.28
N THR A 53 3.96 -7.43 -18.42
CA THR A 53 4.73 -7.53 -19.67
C THR A 53 4.98 -8.99 -20.07
N TYR A 54 5.12 -9.88 -19.09
CA TYR A 54 5.48 -11.28 -19.30
C TYR A 54 4.37 -12.28 -18.97
N ASP A 55 3.14 -11.80 -18.80
CA ASP A 55 1.94 -12.62 -18.52
C ASP A 55 2.10 -13.51 -17.26
N LEU A 56 2.59 -12.90 -16.19
CA LEU A 56 2.90 -13.57 -14.92
C LEU A 56 2.02 -13.12 -13.74
N MET A 57 0.98 -12.31 -14.00
CA MET A 57 0.10 -11.75 -12.95
C MET A 57 -0.62 -12.82 -12.12
N ASP A 58 -0.97 -13.95 -12.75
CA ASP A 58 -1.65 -15.08 -12.11
C ASP A 58 -0.68 -16.04 -11.39
N VAL A 59 0.63 -15.87 -11.60
CA VAL A 59 1.66 -16.76 -11.06
C VAL A 59 2.30 -16.19 -9.81
N PHE A 60 2.57 -14.89 -9.79
CA PHE A 60 3.29 -14.22 -8.72
C PHE A 60 2.40 -13.21 -8.00
N LYS A 61 2.62 -13.12 -6.70
CA LYS A 61 2.16 -12.01 -5.86
C LYS A 61 3.36 -11.21 -5.35
N LEU A 62 3.10 -10.11 -4.67
CA LEU A 62 4.16 -9.29 -4.07
C LEU A 62 4.23 -9.54 -2.56
N ASN A 63 5.45 -9.64 -2.05
CA ASN A 63 5.78 -9.45 -0.66
C ASN A 63 6.27 -8.01 -0.50
N LEU A 64 5.57 -7.21 0.27
CA LEU A 64 5.88 -5.78 0.39
C LEU A 64 6.48 -5.49 1.76
N GLU A 65 7.57 -4.74 1.74
CA GLU A 65 8.31 -4.38 2.93
C GLU A 65 8.26 -2.87 3.20
N GLY A 66 8.06 -2.51 4.48
CA GLY A 66 7.93 -1.12 4.91
C GLY A 66 9.20 -0.32 4.65
N ASN A 67 10.37 -0.87 4.99
CA ASN A 67 11.63 -0.17 4.74
C ASN A 67 11.95 -0.06 3.25
N HIS A 68 11.64 -1.08 2.45
CA HIS A 68 11.83 -1.01 0.98
C HIS A 68 10.96 0.08 0.34
N ALA A 69 9.73 0.27 0.80
CA ALA A 69 8.89 1.39 0.38
C ALA A 69 9.57 2.75 0.66
N ASN A 70 10.13 2.92 1.86
CA ASN A 70 10.87 4.13 2.21
C ASN A 70 12.10 4.36 1.31
N LEU A 71 12.81 3.30 0.95
CA LEU A 71 13.94 3.37 0.01
C LEU A 71 13.53 3.82 -1.38
N ALA A 72 12.31 3.49 -1.80
CA ALA A 72 11.73 3.94 -3.06
C ALA A 72 11.18 5.39 -2.99
N GLY A 73 11.11 5.99 -1.80
CA GLY A 73 10.52 7.31 -1.58
C GLY A 73 9.01 7.29 -1.42
N HIS A 74 8.44 6.12 -1.13
CA HIS A 74 7.02 5.90 -0.94
C HIS A 74 6.66 5.67 0.53
N THR A 75 5.37 5.79 0.85
CA THR A 75 4.84 5.26 2.11
C THR A 75 4.57 3.76 1.95
N TYR A 76 4.62 3.03 3.05
CA TYR A 76 4.30 1.61 3.02
C TYR A 76 2.85 1.37 2.54
N GLN A 77 1.91 2.19 2.99
CA GLN A 77 0.53 2.16 2.51
C GLN A 77 0.42 2.31 0.99
N HIS A 78 1.21 3.19 0.35
CA HIS A 78 1.21 3.38 -1.10
C HIS A 78 1.55 2.09 -1.85
N GLU A 79 2.59 1.40 -1.43
CA GLU A 79 3.02 0.15 -2.04
C GLU A 79 1.94 -0.94 -1.91
N ILE A 80 1.35 -1.07 -0.71
CA ILE A 80 0.29 -2.05 -0.44
C ILE A 80 -0.95 -1.75 -1.29
N ARG A 81 -1.39 -0.49 -1.35
CA ARG A 81 -2.52 -0.10 -2.19
C ARG A 81 -2.26 -0.39 -3.66
N THR A 82 -1.07 -0.10 -4.16
CA THR A 82 -0.68 -0.35 -5.55
C THR A 82 -0.77 -1.83 -5.90
N ALA A 83 -0.31 -2.72 -5.01
CA ALA A 83 -0.41 -4.16 -5.20
C ALA A 83 -1.84 -4.68 -5.06
N ARG A 84 -2.60 -4.15 -4.09
CA ARG A 84 -4.00 -4.49 -3.85
C ARG A 84 -4.86 -4.16 -5.07
N GLU A 85 -4.81 -2.93 -5.58
CA GLU A 85 -5.57 -2.50 -6.76
C GLU A 85 -5.20 -3.30 -8.03
N ALA A 86 -4.00 -3.85 -8.08
CA ALA A 86 -3.58 -4.74 -9.18
C ALA A 86 -3.91 -6.23 -8.93
N GLY A 87 -4.48 -6.59 -7.77
CA GLY A 87 -4.81 -7.97 -7.40
C GLY A 87 -3.60 -8.87 -7.14
N VAL A 88 -2.45 -8.29 -6.77
CA VAL A 88 -1.19 -9.04 -6.56
C VAL A 88 -0.62 -8.89 -5.15
N LEU A 89 -1.38 -8.39 -4.20
CA LEU A 89 -0.96 -8.38 -2.79
C LEU A 89 -0.87 -9.82 -2.27
N GLY A 90 0.28 -10.25 -1.78
CA GLY A 90 0.54 -11.62 -1.35
C GLY A 90 1.00 -11.74 0.09
N SER A 91 1.95 -10.94 0.53
CA SER A 91 2.52 -10.99 1.88
C SER A 91 3.09 -9.63 2.26
N LEU A 92 3.36 -9.44 3.55
CA LEU A 92 3.96 -8.22 4.11
C LEU A 92 5.16 -8.56 4.97
N ASP A 93 6.27 -7.84 4.75
CA ASP A 93 7.36 -7.71 5.70
C ASP A 93 7.20 -6.38 6.44
N ALA A 94 6.63 -6.50 7.63
CA ALA A 94 6.03 -5.42 8.40
C ALA A 94 7.07 -4.72 9.29
N ASN A 95 8.20 -4.35 8.72
CA ASN A 95 9.22 -3.52 9.34
C ASN A 95 9.02 -2.03 9.03
N GLN A 96 9.92 -1.22 9.51
CA GLN A 96 10.01 0.19 9.17
C GLN A 96 11.47 0.59 8.96
N GLY A 97 11.68 1.71 8.28
CA GLY A 97 12.99 2.33 8.08
C GLY A 97 13.00 3.80 8.43
N ASP A 98 14.19 4.34 8.61
CA ASP A 98 14.39 5.78 8.75
C ASP A 98 14.40 6.44 7.37
N LYS A 99 13.45 7.34 7.16
CA LYS A 99 13.24 8.03 5.87
C LYS A 99 14.41 8.94 5.47
N LEU A 100 15.29 9.30 6.40
CA LEU A 100 16.40 10.21 6.17
C LEU A 100 17.73 9.47 5.90
N ILE A 101 17.93 8.31 6.51
CA ILE A 101 19.20 7.54 6.38
C ILE A 101 19.36 6.96 4.98
N GLY A 102 18.28 6.48 4.36
CA GLY A 102 18.29 6.03 2.97
C GLY A 102 18.99 4.68 2.74
N TRP A 103 19.05 3.82 3.74
CA TRP A 103 19.50 2.43 3.67
C TRP A 103 18.49 1.51 4.36
N ASP A 104 18.66 0.22 4.18
CA ASP A 104 17.79 -0.80 4.74
C ASP A 104 18.08 -1.03 6.22
N MET A 105 17.20 -0.55 7.07
CA MET A 105 17.36 -0.56 8.53
C MET A 105 16.73 -1.79 9.20
N ASP A 106 15.73 -2.38 8.61
CA ASP A 106 14.94 -3.50 9.14
C ASP A 106 14.54 -3.27 10.62
N GLU A 107 13.98 -2.12 10.93
CA GLU A 107 13.54 -1.80 12.29
C GLU A 107 12.18 -2.41 12.60
N PHE A 108 11.96 -2.85 13.84
CA PHE A 108 10.63 -3.24 14.28
C PHE A 108 9.67 -2.06 14.20
N PRO A 109 8.43 -2.27 13.73
CA PRO A 109 7.46 -1.18 13.52
C PRO A 109 6.98 -0.60 14.85
N THR A 110 6.89 0.73 14.90
CA THR A 110 6.42 1.49 16.06
C THR A 110 5.53 2.68 15.69
N ASP A 111 5.42 3.01 14.39
CA ASP A 111 4.59 4.12 13.91
C ASP A 111 3.13 3.66 13.80
N LEU A 112 2.30 4.05 14.78
CA LEU A 112 0.91 3.66 14.85
C LEU A 112 0.08 4.23 13.67
N TYR A 113 0.42 5.41 13.17
CA TYR A 113 -0.27 5.97 12.00
C TYR A 113 -0.02 5.10 10.76
N GLU A 114 1.23 4.71 10.53
CA GLU A 114 1.58 3.82 9.42
C GLU A 114 0.92 2.46 9.57
N THR A 115 1.02 1.80 10.73
CA THR A 115 0.40 0.48 10.95
C THR A 115 -1.12 0.52 10.81
N SER A 116 -1.79 1.61 11.24
CA SER A 116 -3.24 1.77 11.07
C SER A 116 -3.64 1.88 9.59
N THR A 117 -2.91 2.67 8.81
CA THR A 117 -3.20 2.83 7.38
C THR A 117 -2.84 1.57 6.57
N VAL A 118 -1.78 0.87 6.94
CA VAL A 118 -1.40 -0.44 6.38
C VAL A 118 -2.49 -1.49 6.64
N MET A 119 -2.92 -1.61 7.90
CA MET A 119 -3.95 -2.60 8.26
C MET A 119 -5.31 -2.27 7.64
N TRP A 120 -5.60 -0.99 7.39
CA TRP A 120 -6.79 -0.62 6.62
C TRP A 120 -6.73 -1.18 5.18
N GLU A 121 -5.58 -1.09 4.50
CA GLU A 121 -5.40 -1.68 3.16
C GLU A 121 -5.58 -3.20 3.16
N VAL A 122 -5.08 -3.87 4.20
CA VAL A 122 -5.24 -5.32 4.37
C VAL A 122 -6.71 -5.70 4.55
N LEU A 123 -7.46 -4.96 5.37
CA LEU A 123 -8.89 -5.19 5.56
C LEU A 123 -9.71 -4.88 4.30
N ALA A 124 -9.34 -3.85 3.54
CA ALA A 124 -9.98 -3.50 2.27
C ALA A 124 -9.80 -4.58 1.19
N GLU A 125 -8.69 -5.33 1.21
CA GLU A 125 -8.47 -6.52 0.36
C GLU A 125 -9.28 -7.72 0.86
N GLY A 126 -9.59 -7.78 2.15
CA GLY A 126 -10.26 -8.89 2.81
C GLY A 126 -9.30 -9.94 3.39
N GLN A 127 -8.13 -10.13 2.82
CA GLN A 127 -7.07 -11.02 3.34
C GLN A 127 -5.76 -10.86 2.54
N ILE A 128 -4.64 -11.26 3.12
CA ILE A 128 -3.31 -11.27 2.45
C ILE A 128 -3.11 -12.56 1.59
N GLY A 129 -4.18 -13.32 1.34
CA GLY A 129 -4.11 -14.60 0.65
C GLY A 129 -3.78 -15.77 1.59
N PRO A 130 -3.98 -17.03 1.12
CA PRO A 130 -3.86 -18.21 1.98
C PRO A 130 -2.41 -18.56 2.37
N HIS A 131 -1.44 -18.10 1.62
CA HIS A 131 -0.01 -18.36 1.82
C HIS A 131 0.77 -17.13 2.28
N GLY A 132 0.09 -16.00 2.44
CA GLY A 132 0.67 -14.75 2.92
C GLY A 132 0.63 -14.62 4.42
N GLY A 133 1.39 -13.66 4.93
CA GLY A 133 1.44 -13.36 6.35
C GLY A 133 1.94 -11.94 6.60
N LEU A 134 1.95 -11.61 7.87
CA LEU A 134 2.55 -10.39 8.39
C LEU A 134 3.81 -10.80 9.14
N ASN A 135 4.93 -10.82 8.42
CA ASN A 135 6.26 -11.10 8.97
C ASN A 135 6.92 -9.77 9.35
N PHE A 136 7.96 -9.79 10.16
CA PHE A 136 8.67 -8.55 10.44
C PHE A 136 9.84 -8.31 9.49
N ASP A 137 10.58 -9.35 9.13
CA ASP A 137 11.92 -9.21 8.54
C ASP A 137 12.72 -8.08 9.20
N ALA A 138 12.79 -8.13 10.52
CA ALA A 138 13.34 -7.08 11.35
C ALA A 138 14.31 -7.64 12.39
N LYS A 139 15.22 -6.81 12.84
CA LYS A 139 16.21 -7.16 13.86
C LYS A 139 16.47 -6.00 14.82
N PRO A 140 16.70 -6.28 16.13
CA PRO A 140 17.15 -5.26 17.05
C PRO A 140 18.46 -4.62 16.58
N ARG A 141 18.57 -3.30 16.76
CA ARG A 141 19.70 -2.54 16.26
C ARG A 141 20.56 -1.95 17.38
N ARG A 142 21.78 -1.54 16.99
CA ARG A 142 22.74 -0.86 17.87
C ARG A 142 23.09 -1.72 19.10
N THR A 143 22.84 -1.22 20.31
CA THR A 143 23.15 -1.91 21.57
C THR A 143 22.04 -2.83 22.07
N SER A 144 20.97 -3.03 21.32
CA SER A 144 19.86 -3.92 21.65
C SER A 144 20.18 -5.35 21.26
N PHE A 145 21.06 -6.02 22.00
CA PHE A 145 21.56 -7.36 21.68
C PHE A 145 21.29 -8.41 22.78
N THR A 146 20.58 -8.04 23.83
CA THR A 146 20.20 -9.00 24.88
C THR A 146 18.98 -9.80 24.45
N ALA A 147 18.75 -10.95 25.08
CA ALA A 147 17.53 -11.73 24.86
C ALA A 147 16.26 -10.91 25.23
N GLU A 148 16.34 -10.08 26.27
CA GLU A 148 15.26 -9.20 26.67
C GLU A 148 14.94 -8.17 25.58
N ASP A 149 15.96 -7.53 24.98
CA ASP A 149 15.77 -6.59 23.88
C ASP A 149 15.07 -7.25 22.69
N LEU A 150 15.45 -8.49 22.37
CA LEU A 150 14.85 -9.24 21.27
C LEU A 150 13.36 -9.48 21.53
N PHE A 151 12.98 -9.95 22.73
CA PHE A 151 11.59 -10.16 23.08
C PHE A 151 10.80 -8.84 23.09
N ARG A 152 11.35 -7.79 23.69
CA ARG A 152 10.71 -6.45 23.73
C ARG A 152 10.45 -5.90 22.34
N SER A 153 11.42 -6.04 21.43
CA SER A 153 11.27 -5.55 20.05
C SER A 153 10.16 -6.29 19.30
N HIS A 154 10.09 -7.62 19.43
CA HIS A 154 9.02 -8.40 18.80
C HIS A 154 7.65 -8.06 19.38
N ILE A 155 7.54 -7.98 20.71
CA ILE A 155 6.29 -7.63 21.39
C ILE A 155 5.83 -6.22 20.93
N ALA A 156 6.74 -5.23 20.94
CA ALA A 156 6.40 -3.88 20.52
C ALA A 156 5.92 -3.82 19.06
N GLY A 157 6.55 -4.58 18.16
CA GLY A 157 6.11 -4.68 16.77
C GLY A 157 4.72 -5.32 16.63
N MET A 158 4.48 -6.43 17.35
CA MET A 158 3.17 -7.08 17.38
C MET A 158 2.09 -6.16 17.95
N ASP A 159 2.38 -5.48 19.06
CA ASP A 159 1.44 -4.53 19.69
C ASP A 159 1.14 -3.34 18.76
N SER A 160 2.14 -2.85 18.02
CA SER A 160 1.94 -1.76 17.05
C SER A 160 0.99 -2.16 15.93
N PHE A 161 1.14 -3.36 15.37
CA PHE A 161 0.23 -3.85 14.33
C PHE A 161 -1.12 -4.28 14.89
N ALA A 162 -1.19 -4.85 16.10
CA ALA A 162 -2.46 -5.14 16.76
C ALA A 162 -3.27 -3.86 17.03
N ALA A 163 -2.62 -2.82 17.56
CA ALA A 163 -3.23 -1.51 17.74
C ALA A 163 -3.67 -0.90 16.40
N GLY A 164 -2.81 -0.97 15.38
CA GLY A 164 -3.15 -0.53 14.02
C GLY A 164 -4.37 -1.26 13.45
N LEU A 165 -4.50 -2.56 13.69
CA LEU A 165 -5.65 -3.36 13.27
C LEU A 165 -6.95 -2.92 13.96
N LEU A 166 -6.92 -2.64 15.27
CA LEU A 166 -8.08 -2.13 15.99
C LEU A 166 -8.57 -0.80 15.40
N VAL A 167 -7.66 0.12 15.15
CA VAL A 167 -7.96 1.40 14.51
C VAL A 167 -8.53 1.20 13.10
N ALA A 168 -7.87 0.38 12.29
CA ALA A 168 -8.29 0.09 10.93
C ALA A 168 -9.67 -0.59 10.86
N ALA A 169 -9.95 -1.52 11.78
CA ALA A 169 -11.24 -2.19 11.85
C ALA A 169 -12.38 -1.19 12.14
N LYS A 170 -12.15 -0.25 13.06
CA LYS A 170 -13.13 0.79 13.37
C LYS A 170 -13.34 1.75 12.18
N MET A 171 -12.26 2.17 11.53
CA MET A 171 -12.34 2.99 10.31
C MET A 171 -13.07 2.28 9.18
N HIS A 172 -12.87 0.97 9.04
CA HIS A 172 -13.51 0.15 8.02
C HIS A 172 -15.01 -0.05 8.32
N GLU A 173 -15.39 -0.31 9.58
CA GLU A 173 -16.78 -0.41 10.02
C GLU A 173 -17.55 0.87 9.71
N ASP A 174 -16.97 2.04 10.00
CA ASP A 174 -17.58 3.36 9.78
C ASP A 174 -17.41 3.87 8.35
N LYS A 175 -16.75 3.10 7.47
CA LYS A 175 -16.49 3.43 6.06
C LYS A 175 -15.83 4.80 5.86
N VAL A 176 -14.87 5.12 6.70
CA VAL A 176 -14.26 6.46 6.75
C VAL A 176 -13.61 6.84 5.43
N ILE A 177 -12.78 5.97 4.88
CA ILE A 177 -12.04 6.24 3.64
C ILE A 177 -12.96 6.17 2.43
N GLU A 178 -13.87 5.21 2.39
CA GLU A 178 -14.86 5.06 1.33
C GLU A 178 -15.77 6.29 1.22
N ASN A 179 -16.22 6.83 2.35
CA ASN A 179 -17.05 8.02 2.38
C ASN A 179 -16.27 9.26 1.92
N LEU A 180 -15.01 9.42 2.32
CA LEU A 180 -14.13 10.49 1.84
C LEU A 180 -13.92 10.40 0.31
N GLN A 181 -13.72 9.21 -0.22
CA GLN A 181 -13.62 8.97 -1.66
C GLN A 181 -14.93 9.30 -2.39
N ALA A 182 -16.06 8.79 -1.90
CA ALA A 182 -17.37 9.03 -2.48
C ALA A 182 -17.69 10.54 -2.51
N GLU A 183 -17.42 11.26 -1.44
CA GLU A 183 -17.59 12.71 -1.40
C GLU A 183 -16.69 13.42 -2.41
N ARG A 184 -15.41 13.06 -2.49
CA ARG A 184 -14.46 13.64 -3.42
C ARG A 184 -14.93 13.56 -4.87
N TYR A 185 -15.44 12.40 -5.27
CA TYR A 185 -15.83 12.13 -6.65
C TYR A 185 -17.32 12.34 -6.94
N SER A 186 -18.11 12.79 -5.96
CA SER A 186 -19.56 12.98 -6.09
C SER A 186 -20.01 13.92 -7.23
N SER A 187 -19.12 14.79 -7.68
CA SER A 187 -19.40 15.65 -8.84
C SER A 187 -19.49 14.90 -10.17
N PHE A 188 -18.99 13.67 -10.23
CA PHE A 188 -19.08 12.80 -11.40
C PHE A 188 -20.37 11.98 -11.44
N ASP A 189 -21.13 11.95 -10.34
CA ASP A 189 -22.39 11.15 -10.26
C ASP A 189 -23.56 11.81 -11.02
N SER A 190 -23.47 13.09 -11.38
CA SER A 190 -24.56 13.81 -12.00
C SER A 190 -24.10 14.99 -12.89
N GLY A 191 -25.05 15.58 -13.65
CA GLY A 191 -24.79 16.78 -14.44
C GLY A 191 -23.65 16.61 -15.46
N ILE A 192 -22.83 17.64 -15.59
CA ILE A 192 -21.71 17.63 -16.54
C ILE A 192 -20.67 16.56 -16.19
N GLY A 193 -20.44 16.27 -14.91
CA GLY A 193 -19.51 15.25 -14.46
C GLY A 193 -19.92 13.86 -14.96
N ALA A 194 -21.19 13.51 -14.91
CA ALA A 194 -21.69 12.25 -15.44
C ALA A 194 -21.48 12.14 -16.96
N THR A 195 -21.48 13.24 -17.71
CA THR A 195 -21.17 13.20 -19.15
C THR A 195 -19.69 12.92 -19.43
N VAL A 196 -18.80 13.35 -18.53
CA VAL A 196 -17.37 13.00 -18.58
C VAL A 196 -17.20 11.52 -18.29
N GLU A 197 -17.81 11.02 -17.22
CA GLU A 197 -17.67 9.61 -16.76
C GLU A 197 -18.18 8.61 -17.81
N ASN A 198 -19.30 8.91 -18.46
CA ASN A 198 -19.88 8.05 -19.50
C ASN A 198 -19.31 8.28 -20.91
N GLY A 199 -18.31 9.16 -21.07
CA GLY A 199 -17.62 9.41 -22.32
C GLY A 199 -18.43 10.19 -23.37
N THR A 200 -19.52 10.88 -22.97
CA THR A 200 -20.36 11.70 -23.90
C THR A 200 -19.98 13.17 -23.91
N ALA A 201 -19.13 13.62 -22.98
CA ALA A 201 -18.63 15.00 -22.96
C ALA A 201 -17.72 15.29 -24.16
N SER A 202 -17.73 16.53 -24.60
CA SER A 202 -16.77 17.09 -25.58
C SER A 202 -16.10 18.33 -25.00
N LEU A 203 -14.95 18.72 -25.53
CA LEU A 203 -14.31 19.96 -25.10
C LEU A 203 -15.22 21.16 -25.28
N ALA A 204 -16.03 21.20 -26.36
CA ALA A 204 -17.00 22.29 -26.61
C ALA A 204 -18.10 22.32 -25.53
N SER A 205 -18.65 21.19 -25.14
CA SER A 205 -19.67 21.13 -24.06
C SER A 205 -19.12 21.50 -22.69
N LEU A 206 -17.87 21.16 -22.44
CA LEU A 206 -17.17 21.53 -21.19
C LEU A 206 -16.83 23.01 -21.15
N GLU A 207 -16.44 23.60 -22.30
CA GLU A 207 -16.20 25.05 -22.44
C GLU A 207 -17.49 25.84 -22.21
N GLU A 208 -18.58 25.45 -22.86
CA GLU A 208 -19.90 26.08 -22.68
C GLU A 208 -20.31 26.04 -21.21
N TYR A 209 -20.22 24.90 -20.56
CA TYR A 209 -20.50 24.75 -19.13
C TYR A 209 -19.60 25.64 -18.26
N ALA A 210 -18.29 25.67 -18.53
CA ALA A 210 -17.35 26.47 -17.76
C ALA A 210 -17.57 27.99 -17.89
N LEU A 211 -17.95 28.46 -19.05
CA LEU A 211 -18.23 29.88 -19.29
C LEU A 211 -19.49 30.36 -18.55
N ASP A 212 -20.43 29.49 -18.29
CA ASP A 212 -21.63 29.79 -17.51
C ASP A 212 -21.40 29.83 -15.99
N ILE A 213 -20.24 29.35 -15.50
CA ILE A 213 -19.91 29.35 -14.07
C ILE A 213 -19.39 30.76 -13.68
N PRO A 214 -20.05 31.47 -12.74
CA PRO A 214 -19.52 32.73 -12.22
C PRO A 214 -18.10 32.54 -11.65
N GLN A 215 -17.18 33.44 -11.92
CA GLN A 215 -15.80 33.37 -11.48
C GLN A 215 -15.67 33.15 -9.93
N ALA A 216 -16.58 33.75 -9.16
CA ALA A 216 -16.61 33.55 -7.72
C ALA A 216 -16.83 32.08 -7.31
N LYS A 217 -17.59 31.29 -8.11
CA LYS A 217 -17.84 29.87 -7.86
C LYS A 217 -16.68 28.98 -8.28
N LEU A 218 -15.83 29.42 -9.21
CA LEU A 218 -14.61 28.69 -9.57
C LEU A 218 -13.55 28.71 -8.47
N ILE A 219 -13.70 29.61 -7.50
CA ILE A 219 -12.78 29.77 -6.35
C ILE A 219 -13.34 29.09 -5.09
N GLU A 220 -14.60 28.62 -5.14
CA GLU A 220 -15.16 27.84 -4.02
C GLU A 220 -14.31 26.60 -3.75
N ALA A 221 -14.14 26.31 -2.46
CA ALA A 221 -13.39 25.15 -2.01
C ALA A 221 -13.90 23.88 -2.69
N THR A 222 -13.02 23.15 -3.29
CA THR A 222 -13.32 21.82 -3.83
C THR A 222 -13.56 20.85 -2.68
N LYS A 223 -14.26 19.74 -2.94
CA LYS A 223 -14.43 18.65 -1.98
C LYS A 223 -13.17 17.78 -1.82
N SER A 224 -12.10 18.16 -2.51
CA SER A 224 -10.81 17.45 -2.46
C SER A 224 -9.74 18.28 -1.76
N ASP A 225 -8.61 17.65 -1.46
CA ASP A 225 -7.41 18.28 -0.91
C ASP A 225 -7.54 18.83 0.53
N HIS A 226 -8.46 18.28 1.30
CA HIS A 226 -8.59 18.56 2.73
C HIS A 226 -7.63 17.69 3.57
N LEU A 227 -6.33 17.74 3.24
CA LEU A 227 -5.30 16.86 3.81
C LEU A 227 -5.26 16.90 5.33
N GLU A 228 -5.31 18.10 5.92
CA GLU A 228 -5.28 18.27 7.37
C GLU A 228 -6.51 17.66 8.04
N SER A 229 -7.68 17.81 7.44
CA SER A 229 -8.92 17.21 7.92
C SER A 229 -8.87 15.69 7.87
N VAL A 230 -8.39 15.11 6.77
CA VAL A 230 -8.23 13.65 6.62
C VAL A 230 -7.28 13.10 7.67
N LYS A 231 -6.12 13.73 7.85
CA LYS A 231 -5.13 13.31 8.86
C LYS A 231 -5.69 13.45 10.29
N ALA A 232 -6.41 14.53 10.57
CA ALA A 232 -7.07 14.72 11.87
C ALA A 232 -8.12 13.65 12.13
N THR A 233 -8.91 13.27 11.12
CA THR A 233 -9.89 12.19 11.23
C THR A 233 -9.21 10.87 11.58
N ILE A 234 -8.15 10.47 10.87
CA ILE A 234 -7.41 9.25 11.16
C ILE A 234 -6.84 9.30 12.60
N ASN A 235 -6.25 10.42 13.00
CA ASN A 235 -5.72 10.57 14.36
C ASN A 235 -6.81 10.45 15.44
N ASN A 236 -8.02 10.97 15.20
CA ASN A 236 -9.13 10.82 16.14
C ASN A 236 -9.53 9.34 16.27
N TYR A 237 -9.61 8.61 15.16
CA TYR A 237 -9.87 7.16 15.21
C TYR A 237 -8.79 6.39 15.98
N MET A 238 -7.51 6.79 15.88
CA MET A 238 -6.43 6.21 16.69
C MET A 238 -6.64 6.45 18.18
N ILE A 239 -7.07 7.65 18.57
CA ILE A 239 -7.33 7.99 19.99
C ILE A 239 -8.55 7.22 20.50
N ASP A 240 -9.64 7.24 19.77
CA ASP A 240 -10.92 6.67 20.20
C ASP A 240 -10.88 5.14 20.26
N ALA A 241 -10.40 4.48 19.21
CA ALA A 241 -10.33 3.02 19.16
C ALA A 241 -9.42 2.42 20.25
N LEU A 242 -8.32 3.11 20.59
CA LEU A 242 -7.40 2.64 21.62
C LEU A 242 -7.87 3.00 23.04
N ALA A 243 -8.78 3.97 23.19
CA ALA A 243 -9.39 4.28 24.48
C ALA A 243 -10.50 3.28 24.85
N GLU A 244 -11.07 2.58 23.87
CA GLU A 244 -12.13 1.58 24.03
C GLU A 244 -11.57 0.15 24.21
N ALA A 245 -10.30 -0.09 23.89
CA ALA A 245 -9.64 -1.39 23.94
C ALA A 245 -9.06 -1.70 25.33
#